data_242d0b3f42ff2f150fc21caefcc2e603
#
_entry.id   242d0b3f42ff2f150fc21caefcc2e603
#
_cell.length_a   1.000
_cell.length_b   1.000
_cell.length_c   1.000
_cell.angle_alpha   90.00
_cell.angle_beta   90.00
_cell.angle_gamma   90.00
#
_symmetry.space_group_name_H-M   'P 1'
#
loop_
_entity.id
_entity.type
_entity.pdbx_description
1 polymer ?
#
loop_
_entity_poly.entity_id
_entity_poly.type
_entity_poly.pdbx_seq_one_letter_code
_entity_poly.pdbx_strand_id
1 'polypeptide(L)'
;KLAEVGTPKGHVGIGHTRWATHGEPSDVNSHPHSGTRVTIVHNGIIENYMELKDFLISKGRTFLSDTDTEVVAQLLDYKYNGNPLETIDSVMAELKGSFALGIMFKDFPDRVFAVRRESPLIVGVAEGECFIASDVPAILQYTRDYYLLDHDEIVTLSPDGVSFVDEHLDPIEKELQTADWDMEAAEKGGYPHFMMKEIHEQPKAVRDTVNSVVRDGKIDLGGVGITEEEIQKLQQIYIVACGSAYH
;
A
#
# COMPACT_ATOMS: atom_id res chain seq x y z
N LYS A 1 -17.10 -7.63 -13.99
CA LYS A 1 -17.66 -6.25 -14.19
C LYS A 1 -16.98 -5.53 -15.38
N LEU A 2 -15.64 -5.42 -15.46
CA LEU A 2 -14.97 -4.75 -16.59
C LEU A 2 -15.33 -5.37 -17.96
N ALA A 3 -15.44 -6.69 -18.04
CA ALA A 3 -15.88 -7.40 -19.25
C ALA A 3 -17.35 -7.10 -19.65
N GLU A 4 -18.18 -6.71 -18.70
CA GLU A 4 -19.62 -6.41 -18.91
C GLU A 4 -19.87 -4.93 -19.24
N VAL A 5 -19.10 -4.02 -18.66
CA VAL A 5 -19.25 -2.56 -18.84
C VAL A 5 -18.33 -1.97 -19.91
N GLY A 6 -17.39 -2.75 -20.43
CA GLY A 6 -16.39 -2.29 -21.40
C GLY A 6 -15.25 -1.50 -20.75
N THR A 7 -14.25 -1.19 -21.56
CA THR A 7 -13.07 -0.42 -21.11
C THR A 7 -13.45 1.04 -20.84
N PRO A 8 -13.18 1.58 -19.63
CA PRO A 8 -13.39 2.99 -19.36
C PRO A 8 -12.56 3.85 -20.33
N LYS A 9 -13.11 5.01 -20.73
CA LYS A 9 -12.43 5.95 -21.64
C LYS A 9 -11.50 6.94 -20.89
N GLY A 10 -11.34 6.77 -19.59
CA GLY A 10 -10.48 7.62 -18.75
C GLY A 10 -9.01 7.27 -18.91
N HIS A 11 -8.13 8.26 -18.66
CA HIS A 11 -6.67 8.09 -18.63
C HIS A 11 -6.13 8.00 -17.19
N VAL A 12 -6.96 8.31 -16.20
CA VAL A 12 -6.62 8.29 -14.77
C VAL A 12 -7.67 7.49 -14.03
N GLY A 13 -7.24 6.66 -13.09
CA GLY A 13 -8.15 5.84 -12.31
C GLY A 13 -7.48 5.18 -11.12
N ILE A 14 -8.29 4.83 -10.13
CA ILE A 14 -7.89 4.01 -8.98
C ILE A 14 -8.76 2.77 -8.92
N GLY A 15 -8.23 1.68 -8.43
CA GLY A 15 -8.92 0.41 -8.33
C GLY A 15 -8.39 -0.43 -7.16
N HIS A 16 -9.23 -1.36 -6.69
CA HIS A 16 -8.90 -2.22 -5.57
C HIS A 16 -9.62 -3.56 -5.67
N THR A 17 -8.94 -4.65 -5.33
CA THR A 17 -9.51 -6.00 -5.37
C THR A 17 -10.20 -6.41 -4.08
N ARG A 18 -10.06 -5.63 -3.04
CA ARG A 18 -10.57 -5.76 -1.68
C ARG A 18 -10.18 -7.06 -0.97
N TRP A 19 -9.54 -6.91 0.18
CA TRP A 19 -9.47 -7.92 1.23
C TRP A 19 -10.31 -7.41 2.40
N ALA A 20 -11.47 -8.05 2.66
CA ALA A 20 -12.43 -7.55 3.64
C ALA A 20 -11.87 -7.60 5.07
N THR A 21 -11.68 -6.43 5.68
CA THR A 21 -11.30 -6.25 7.09
C THR A 21 -12.48 -5.74 7.92
N HIS A 22 -13.25 -4.80 7.37
CA HIS A 22 -14.44 -4.20 7.98
C HIS A 22 -15.63 -4.29 7.02
N GLY A 23 -16.80 -4.65 7.54
CA GLY A 23 -18.02 -4.87 6.76
C GLY A 23 -17.99 -6.17 5.94
N GLU A 24 -19.15 -6.79 5.75
CA GLU A 24 -19.27 -7.99 4.92
C GLU A 24 -18.92 -7.73 3.44
N PRO A 25 -18.51 -8.76 2.69
CA PRO A 25 -18.32 -8.63 1.24
C PRO A 25 -19.62 -8.27 0.53
N SER A 26 -19.72 -7.02 0.08
CA SER A 26 -20.88 -6.50 -0.67
C SER A 26 -20.42 -5.40 -1.62
N ASP A 27 -21.26 -5.03 -2.59
CA ASP A 27 -20.97 -3.92 -3.51
C ASP A 27 -20.85 -2.58 -2.75
N VAL A 28 -21.65 -2.38 -1.70
CA VAL A 28 -21.63 -1.16 -0.89
C VAL A 28 -20.34 -1.01 -0.07
N ASN A 29 -19.83 -2.13 0.43
CA ASN A 29 -18.59 -2.17 1.20
C ASN A 29 -17.34 -2.34 0.31
N SER A 30 -17.48 -2.33 -1.02
CA SER A 30 -16.35 -2.45 -1.96
C SER A 30 -15.74 -1.09 -2.28
N HIS A 31 -14.42 -1.07 -2.46
CA HIS A 31 -13.71 0.10 -2.95
C HIS A 31 -14.01 0.37 -4.43
N PRO A 32 -13.92 1.62 -4.87
CA PRO A 32 -13.55 2.83 -4.14
C PRO A 32 -14.69 3.38 -3.29
N HIS A 33 -14.36 4.10 -2.23
CA HIS A 33 -15.31 4.90 -1.46
C HIS A 33 -15.21 6.38 -1.81
N SER A 34 -16.34 7.07 -1.82
CA SER A 34 -16.40 8.45 -2.29
C SER A 34 -17.18 9.34 -1.33
N GLY A 35 -16.68 10.55 -1.12
CA GLY A 35 -17.46 11.69 -0.69
C GLY A 35 -18.05 12.43 -1.89
N THR A 36 -18.29 13.73 -1.76
CA THR A 36 -18.81 14.58 -2.85
C THR A 36 -17.71 14.97 -3.84
N ARG A 37 -16.48 15.19 -3.36
CA ARG A 37 -15.36 15.71 -4.14
C ARG A 37 -14.13 14.81 -4.11
N VAL A 38 -14.10 13.80 -3.26
CA VAL A 38 -12.95 12.93 -3.04
C VAL A 38 -13.38 11.48 -3.24
N THR A 39 -12.53 10.70 -3.90
CA THR A 39 -12.69 9.25 -4.07
C THR A 39 -11.39 8.56 -3.66
N ILE A 40 -11.47 7.48 -2.90
CA ILE A 40 -10.28 6.78 -2.40
C ILE A 40 -10.36 5.27 -2.55
N VAL A 41 -9.18 4.67 -2.61
CA VAL A 41 -8.93 3.26 -2.32
C VAL A 41 -7.96 3.15 -1.13
N HIS A 42 -8.05 2.08 -0.36
CA HIS A 42 -7.34 1.92 0.90
C HIS A 42 -6.91 0.48 1.12
N ASN A 43 -5.67 0.28 1.48
CA ASN A 43 -5.14 -0.93 2.08
C ASN A 43 -4.78 -0.66 3.54
N GLY A 44 -5.17 -1.54 4.44
CA GLY A 44 -4.84 -1.44 5.86
C GLY A 44 -6.05 -1.32 6.78
N ILE A 45 -5.85 -0.71 7.94
CA ILE A 45 -6.88 -0.54 8.97
C ILE A 45 -6.73 0.84 9.61
N ILE A 46 -7.83 1.57 9.70
CA ILE A 46 -7.93 2.83 10.45
C ILE A 46 -8.49 2.52 11.83
N GLU A 47 -7.60 2.46 12.82
CA GLU A 47 -7.94 2.00 14.18
C GLU A 47 -8.95 2.91 14.90
N ASN A 48 -8.89 4.21 14.66
CA ASN A 48 -9.77 5.20 15.27
C ASN A 48 -10.99 5.58 14.42
N TYR A 49 -11.36 4.73 13.44
CA TYR A 49 -12.44 5.05 12.49
C TYR A 49 -13.79 5.32 13.17
N MET A 50 -14.11 4.64 14.28
CA MET A 50 -15.36 4.84 15.02
C MET A 50 -15.44 6.26 15.59
N GLU A 51 -14.37 6.75 16.22
CA GLU A 51 -14.28 8.10 16.77
C GLU A 51 -14.48 9.16 15.68
N LEU A 52 -13.79 8.97 14.55
CA LEU A 52 -13.90 9.85 13.38
C LEU A 52 -15.29 9.80 12.75
N LYS A 53 -15.93 8.64 12.70
CA LYS A 53 -17.29 8.45 12.19
C LYS A 53 -18.29 9.22 13.06
N ASP A 54 -18.21 9.08 14.38
CA ASP A 54 -19.08 9.80 15.30
C ASP A 54 -18.91 11.32 15.19
N PHE A 55 -17.66 11.79 15.06
CA PHE A 55 -17.38 13.19 14.78
C PHE A 55 -18.06 13.66 13.50
N LEU A 56 -17.90 12.93 12.39
CA LEU A 56 -18.46 13.28 11.10
C LEU A 56 -19.99 13.24 11.08
N ILE A 57 -20.62 12.29 11.79
CA ILE A 57 -22.07 12.23 12.01
C ILE A 57 -22.53 13.50 12.74
N SER A 58 -21.80 13.96 13.76
CA SER A 58 -22.11 15.21 14.47
C SER A 58 -22.03 16.45 13.58
N LYS A 59 -21.29 16.36 12.46
CA LYS A 59 -21.19 17.39 11.42
C LYS A 59 -22.20 17.21 10.28
N GLY A 60 -23.15 16.28 10.43
CA GLY A 60 -24.22 16.03 9.46
C GLY A 60 -23.81 15.13 8.28
N ARG A 61 -22.68 14.43 8.36
CA ARG A 61 -22.29 13.44 7.34
C ARG A 61 -23.07 12.14 7.52
N THR A 62 -23.37 11.49 6.41
CA THR A 62 -24.03 10.19 6.35
C THR A 62 -23.11 9.16 5.74
N PHE A 63 -23.28 7.92 6.13
CA PHE A 63 -22.46 6.78 5.69
C PHE A 63 -23.33 5.74 5.04
N LEU A 64 -22.85 5.14 3.97
CA LEU A 64 -23.52 4.10 3.22
C LEU A 64 -22.95 2.71 3.54
N SER A 65 -21.67 2.66 3.88
CA SER A 65 -20.95 1.41 4.16
C SER A 65 -20.59 1.24 5.62
N ASP A 66 -20.18 0.02 5.95
CA ASP A 66 -19.64 -0.34 7.27
C ASP A 66 -18.12 -0.26 7.33
N THR A 67 -17.47 0.29 6.28
CA THR A 67 -16.01 0.28 6.16
C THR A 67 -15.38 1.47 6.86
N ASP A 68 -14.19 1.25 7.42
CA ASP A 68 -13.30 2.30 7.90
C ASP A 68 -12.84 3.23 6.75
N THR A 69 -12.75 2.70 5.55
CA THR A 69 -12.36 3.45 4.35
C THR A 69 -13.32 4.59 4.01
N GLU A 70 -14.65 4.36 4.10
CA GLU A 70 -15.61 5.44 3.86
C GLU A 70 -15.44 6.59 4.85
N VAL A 71 -15.03 6.30 6.09
CA VAL A 71 -14.77 7.32 7.09
C VAL A 71 -13.62 8.24 6.63
N VAL A 72 -12.55 7.67 6.06
CA VAL A 72 -11.45 8.47 5.51
C VAL A 72 -11.91 9.29 4.31
N ALA A 73 -12.69 8.72 3.40
CA ALA A 73 -13.24 9.46 2.25
C ALA A 73 -14.08 10.66 2.70
N GLN A 74 -14.95 10.46 3.69
CA GLN A 74 -15.80 11.52 4.25
C GLN A 74 -15.00 12.56 5.02
N LEU A 75 -13.90 12.17 5.71
CA LEU A 75 -13.04 13.09 6.44
C LEU A 75 -12.25 13.97 5.47
N LEU A 76 -11.67 13.38 4.42
CA LEU A 76 -11.01 14.12 3.34
C LEU A 76 -11.98 15.12 2.68
N ASP A 77 -13.18 14.68 2.35
CA ASP A 77 -14.20 15.54 1.75
C ASP A 77 -14.67 16.67 2.68
N TYR A 78 -14.74 16.39 4.00
CA TYR A 78 -15.10 17.38 5.01
C TYR A 78 -14.04 18.47 5.18
N LYS A 79 -12.76 18.07 5.17
CA LYS A 79 -11.63 18.99 5.36
C LYS A 79 -11.17 19.68 4.08
N TYR A 80 -11.62 19.22 2.92
CA TYR A 80 -11.14 19.72 1.64
C TYR A 80 -11.40 21.22 1.46
N ASN A 81 -10.31 21.98 1.33
CA ASN A 81 -10.30 23.44 1.21
C ASN A 81 -9.90 23.94 -0.19
N GLY A 82 -9.75 23.04 -1.18
CA GLY A 82 -9.26 23.36 -2.53
C GLY A 82 -7.78 23.01 -2.74
N ASN A 83 -7.04 22.68 -1.67
CA ASN A 83 -5.66 22.23 -1.75
C ASN A 83 -5.57 20.74 -1.35
N PRO A 84 -5.31 19.82 -2.29
CA PRO A 84 -5.20 18.39 -2.00
C PRO A 84 -4.11 18.04 -0.98
N LEU A 85 -2.91 18.59 -1.11
CA LEU A 85 -1.77 18.24 -0.24
C LEU A 85 -2.04 18.65 1.20
N GLU A 86 -2.48 19.90 1.45
CA GLU A 86 -2.85 20.35 2.80
C GLU A 86 -4.00 19.54 3.39
N THR A 87 -4.96 19.15 2.54
CA THR A 87 -6.09 18.31 2.98
C THR A 87 -5.63 16.92 3.42
N ILE A 88 -4.77 16.27 2.61
CA ILE A 88 -4.22 14.95 2.92
C ILE A 88 -3.41 15.02 4.20
N ASP A 89 -2.47 15.96 4.31
CA ASP A 89 -1.66 16.14 5.51
C ASP A 89 -2.52 16.34 6.77
N SER A 90 -3.49 17.27 6.72
CA SER A 90 -4.42 17.49 7.83
C SER A 90 -5.23 16.25 8.24
N VAL A 91 -5.56 15.37 7.30
CA VAL A 91 -6.25 14.10 7.58
C VAL A 91 -5.27 13.08 8.16
N MET A 92 -4.06 12.97 7.61
CA MET A 92 -3.01 12.08 8.09
C MET A 92 -2.68 12.31 9.57
N ALA A 93 -2.70 13.57 10.01
CA ALA A 93 -2.49 13.94 11.42
C ALA A 93 -3.56 13.37 12.38
N GLU A 94 -4.76 13.07 11.88
CA GLU A 94 -5.87 12.53 12.69
C GLU A 94 -6.01 11.00 12.59
N LEU A 95 -5.48 10.39 11.53
CA LEU A 95 -5.59 8.93 11.34
C LEU A 95 -4.62 8.17 12.24
N LYS A 96 -5.11 7.07 12.82
CA LYS A 96 -4.32 6.09 13.57
C LYS A 96 -4.41 4.73 12.89
N GLY A 97 -3.31 3.99 12.86
CA GLY A 97 -3.25 2.65 12.29
C GLY A 97 -2.29 2.54 11.12
N SER A 98 -2.35 1.41 10.44
CA SER A 98 -1.52 1.08 9.28
C SER A 98 -2.35 1.19 8.02
N PHE A 99 -1.94 2.01 7.05
CA PHE A 99 -2.71 2.26 5.83
C PHE A 99 -1.86 2.71 4.64
N ALA A 100 -2.38 2.48 3.46
CA ALA A 100 -1.94 3.07 2.20
C ALA A 100 -3.18 3.54 1.43
N LEU A 101 -3.17 4.79 0.99
CA LEU A 101 -4.30 5.45 0.33
C LEU A 101 -3.93 5.84 -1.09
N GLY A 102 -4.83 5.56 -2.04
CA GLY A 102 -4.85 6.19 -3.35
C GLY A 102 -6.06 7.12 -3.42
N ILE A 103 -5.86 8.38 -3.77
CA ILE A 103 -6.84 9.46 -3.61
C ILE A 103 -6.99 10.23 -4.91
N MET A 104 -8.24 10.48 -5.32
CA MET A 104 -8.58 11.35 -6.44
C MET A 104 -9.47 12.48 -5.94
N PHE A 105 -9.17 13.70 -6.37
CA PHE A 105 -10.02 14.88 -6.15
C PHE A 105 -10.70 15.28 -7.44
N LYS A 106 -11.99 15.58 -7.36
CA LYS A 106 -12.80 15.97 -8.52
C LYS A 106 -12.27 17.21 -9.24
N ASP A 107 -11.68 18.13 -8.48
CA ASP A 107 -11.12 19.38 -9.00
C ASP A 107 -9.76 19.18 -9.70
N PHE A 108 -9.14 17.98 -9.54
CA PHE A 108 -7.88 17.58 -10.16
C PHE A 108 -8.06 16.24 -10.87
N PRO A 109 -8.85 16.18 -11.96
CA PRO A 109 -9.25 14.92 -12.58
C PRO A 109 -8.12 14.20 -13.33
N ASP A 110 -7.01 14.90 -13.56
CA ASP A 110 -5.78 14.42 -14.22
C ASP A 110 -4.72 13.91 -13.23
N ARG A 111 -5.03 13.84 -11.94
CA ARG A 111 -4.06 13.51 -10.89
C ARG A 111 -4.56 12.42 -9.96
N VAL A 112 -3.61 11.61 -9.51
CA VAL A 112 -3.76 10.71 -8.37
C VAL A 112 -2.79 11.14 -7.28
N PHE A 113 -3.27 11.19 -6.06
CA PHE A 113 -2.44 11.40 -4.88
C PHE A 113 -2.34 10.10 -4.11
N ALA A 114 -1.20 9.84 -3.51
CA ALA A 114 -1.07 8.68 -2.66
C ALA A 114 -0.20 8.97 -1.44
N VAL A 115 -0.49 8.27 -0.35
CA VAL A 115 0.19 8.40 0.93
C VAL A 115 0.13 7.08 1.67
N ARG A 116 1.14 6.80 2.49
CA ARG A 116 1.14 5.58 3.31
C ARG A 116 1.66 5.83 4.72
N ARG A 117 1.18 4.96 5.63
CA ARG A 117 1.76 4.74 6.96
C ARG A 117 1.77 3.24 7.22
N GLU A 118 2.94 2.63 7.43
CA GLU A 118 3.20 1.20 7.62
C GLU A 118 2.85 0.30 6.43
N SER A 119 1.62 0.34 5.91
CA SER A 119 1.19 -0.48 4.77
C SER A 119 2.04 -0.19 3.51
N PRO A 120 2.44 -1.22 2.73
CA PRO A 120 3.31 -1.02 1.57
C PRO A 120 2.60 -0.25 0.45
N LEU A 121 3.36 0.66 -0.18
CA LEU A 121 2.97 1.38 -1.38
C LEU A 121 4.21 1.77 -2.18
N ILE A 122 4.18 1.49 -3.48
CA ILE A 122 5.22 1.87 -4.43
C ILE A 122 4.64 2.75 -5.53
N VAL A 123 5.52 3.51 -6.19
CA VAL A 123 5.19 4.38 -7.31
C VAL A 123 6.00 3.94 -8.53
N GLY A 124 5.36 3.27 -9.48
CA GLY A 124 5.99 2.88 -10.73
C GLY A 124 5.99 4.02 -11.74
N VAL A 125 7.04 4.11 -12.54
CA VAL A 125 7.16 5.11 -13.61
C VAL A 125 7.58 4.45 -14.93
N ALA A 126 6.88 4.82 -16.01
CA ALA A 126 7.18 4.40 -17.36
C ALA A 126 7.11 5.59 -18.31
N GLU A 127 7.44 5.41 -19.57
CA GLU A 127 7.33 6.47 -20.57
C GLU A 127 5.86 6.87 -20.78
N GLY A 128 5.49 8.08 -20.30
CA GLY A 128 4.14 8.62 -20.42
C GLY A 128 3.10 8.04 -19.47
N GLU A 129 3.50 7.17 -18.54
CA GLU A 129 2.60 6.54 -17.59
C GLU A 129 3.23 6.46 -16.19
N CYS A 130 2.39 6.56 -15.14
CA CYS A 130 2.81 6.32 -13.77
C CYS A 130 1.73 5.55 -12.98
N PHE A 131 2.16 4.81 -11.99
CA PHE A 131 1.35 3.82 -11.27
C PHE A 131 1.54 3.94 -9.78
N ILE A 132 0.49 3.63 -9.00
CA ILE A 132 0.62 3.24 -7.60
C ILE A 132 0.23 1.77 -7.47
N ALA A 133 0.96 1.04 -6.66
CA ALA A 133 0.66 -0.35 -6.37
C ALA A 133 1.12 -0.72 -4.96
N SER A 134 0.51 -1.75 -4.39
CA SER A 134 0.93 -2.28 -3.09
C SER A 134 2.22 -3.10 -3.17
N ASP A 135 2.59 -3.59 -4.38
CA ASP A 135 3.75 -4.44 -4.56
C ASP A 135 4.32 -4.32 -5.99
N VAL A 136 5.63 -4.52 -6.12
CA VAL A 136 6.38 -4.44 -7.38
C VAL A 136 5.87 -5.41 -8.46
N PRO A 137 5.52 -6.67 -8.19
CA PRO A 137 4.98 -7.58 -9.19
C PRO A 137 3.77 -7.06 -9.96
N ALA A 138 2.97 -6.19 -9.35
CA ALA A 138 1.79 -5.62 -9.98
C ALA A 138 2.09 -4.70 -11.17
N ILE A 139 3.28 -4.10 -11.20
CA ILE A 139 3.69 -3.15 -12.24
C ILE A 139 4.72 -3.70 -13.22
N LEU A 140 5.32 -4.88 -12.97
CA LEU A 140 6.44 -5.43 -13.75
C LEU A 140 6.15 -5.60 -15.26
N GLN A 141 4.87 -5.80 -15.62
CA GLN A 141 4.49 -5.90 -17.03
C GLN A 141 4.52 -4.54 -17.77
N TYR A 142 4.57 -3.41 -17.03
CA TYR A 142 4.57 -2.06 -17.57
C TYR A 142 5.94 -1.39 -17.38
N THR A 143 6.54 -1.55 -16.19
CA THR A 143 7.82 -0.96 -15.84
C THR A 143 8.54 -1.75 -14.76
N ARG A 144 9.88 -1.64 -14.75
CA ARG A 144 10.72 -2.12 -13.65
C ARG A 144 11.17 -0.99 -12.73
N ASP A 145 10.96 0.25 -13.15
CA ASP A 145 11.43 1.43 -12.44
C ASP A 145 10.36 1.94 -11.49
N TYR A 146 10.73 2.11 -10.24
CA TYR A 146 9.81 2.51 -9.19
C TYR A 146 10.49 3.29 -8.07
N TYR A 147 9.69 4.04 -7.34
CA TYR A 147 10.07 4.70 -6.10
C TYR A 147 9.41 4.01 -4.92
N LEU A 148 10.13 3.91 -3.81
CA LEU A 148 9.55 3.56 -2.52
C LEU A 148 9.01 4.83 -1.86
N LEU A 149 7.76 4.78 -1.42
CA LEU A 149 7.17 5.84 -0.62
C LEU A 149 7.46 5.54 0.84
N ASP A 150 8.05 6.50 1.57
CA ASP A 150 8.28 6.37 3.00
C ASP A 150 7.04 6.80 3.80
N HIS A 151 7.13 6.71 5.14
CA HIS A 151 6.02 7.06 6.02
C HIS A 151 5.63 8.52 5.88
N ASP A 152 4.31 8.76 5.74
CA ASP A 152 3.70 10.09 5.72
C ASP A 152 4.15 11.01 4.57
N GLU A 153 4.96 10.50 3.64
CA GLU A 153 5.24 11.18 2.38
C GLU A 153 4.00 11.12 1.47
N ILE A 154 3.76 12.21 0.76
CA ILE A 154 2.68 12.29 -0.22
C ILE A 154 3.27 12.34 -1.63
N VAL A 155 2.80 11.48 -2.52
CA VAL A 155 3.13 11.53 -3.94
C VAL A 155 1.95 12.07 -4.73
N THR A 156 2.25 12.92 -5.70
CA THR A 156 1.32 13.35 -6.75
C THR A 156 1.74 12.72 -8.07
N LEU A 157 0.86 11.94 -8.66
CA LEU A 157 0.99 11.43 -10.03
C LEU A 157 0.19 12.34 -10.95
N SER A 158 0.83 12.83 -12.02
CA SER A 158 0.23 13.75 -12.99
C SER A 158 0.71 13.42 -14.40
N PRO A 159 0.13 14.02 -15.45
CA PRO A 159 0.65 13.89 -16.81
C PRO A 159 2.09 14.35 -17.00
N ASP A 160 2.58 15.24 -16.13
CA ASP A 160 3.96 15.75 -16.14
C ASP A 160 4.95 14.85 -15.42
N GLY A 161 4.48 13.74 -14.81
CA GLY A 161 5.26 12.79 -14.03
C GLY A 161 4.85 12.74 -12.56
N VAL A 162 5.80 12.36 -11.71
CA VAL A 162 5.60 12.20 -10.26
C VAL A 162 6.34 13.26 -9.47
N SER A 163 5.74 13.73 -8.40
CA SER A 163 6.38 14.63 -7.44
C SER A 163 6.07 14.20 -6.00
N PHE A 164 7.04 14.39 -5.11
CA PHE A 164 6.96 13.95 -3.72
C PHE A 164 7.09 15.13 -2.78
N VAL A 165 6.37 15.06 -1.67
CA VAL A 165 6.53 15.98 -0.54
C VAL A 165 6.64 15.17 0.75
N ASP A 166 7.36 15.71 1.71
CA ASP A 166 7.50 15.14 3.05
C ASP A 166 6.31 15.47 3.98
N GLU A 167 6.43 15.10 5.24
CA GLU A 167 5.45 15.38 6.31
C GLU A 167 5.25 16.87 6.63
N HIS A 168 6.08 17.76 6.08
CA HIS A 168 5.97 19.21 6.20
C HIS A 168 5.48 19.88 4.91
N LEU A 169 5.13 19.06 3.91
CA LEU A 169 4.78 19.46 2.54
C LEU A 169 5.94 20.13 1.78
N ASP A 170 7.18 19.92 2.23
CA ASP A 170 8.36 20.37 1.51
C ASP A 170 8.68 19.37 0.37
N PRO A 171 9.02 19.87 -0.84
CA PRO A 171 9.39 19.01 -1.95
C PRO A 171 10.65 18.19 -1.65
N ILE A 172 10.60 16.89 -1.94
CA ILE A 172 11.73 15.98 -1.78
C ILE A 172 12.05 15.25 -3.09
N GLU A 173 13.32 14.88 -3.25
CA GLU A 173 13.77 13.99 -4.32
C GLU A 173 13.91 12.56 -3.78
N LYS A 174 13.47 11.59 -4.60
CA LYS A 174 13.54 10.17 -4.26
C LYS A 174 14.48 9.45 -5.22
N GLU A 175 15.17 8.44 -4.72
CA GLU A 175 16.02 7.56 -5.53
C GLU A 175 15.16 6.60 -6.34
N LEU A 176 15.37 6.60 -7.67
CA LEU A 176 14.72 5.65 -8.56
C LEU A 176 15.36 4.27 -8.39
N GLN A 177 14.54 3.29 -8.12
CA GLN A 177 14.96 1.90 -8.03
C GLN A 177 14.51 1.12 -9.25
N THR A 178 15.31 0.12 -9.64
CA THR A 178 14.97 -0.80 -10.73
C THR A 178 14.85 -2.22 -10.18
N ALA A 179 13.73 -2.87 -10.44
CA ALA A 179 13.50 -4.23 -10.01
C ALA A 179 14.37 -5.23 -10.79
N ASP A 180 15.28 -5.89 -10.10
CA ASP A 180 16.11 -6.97 -10.64
C ASP A 180 15.35 -8.31 -10.73
N TRP A 181 14.04 -8.31 -10.54
CA TRP A 181 13.23 -9.51 -10.52
C TRP A 181 13.05 -10.06 -11.93
N ASP A 182 13.27 -11.35 -12.05
CA ASP A 182 12.96 -12.09 -13.28
C ASP A 182 11.44 -12.11 -13.45
N MET A 183 10.94 -11.75 -14.64
CA MET A 183 9.52 -11.85 -14.97
C MET A 183 8.98 -13.28 -14.76
N GLU A 184 9.85 -14.28 -14.96
CA GLU A 184 9.53 -15.69 -14.70
C GLU A 184 9.20 -15.95 -13.21
N ALA A 185 9.83 -15.20 -12.29
CA ALA A 185 9.53 -15.27 -10.86
C ALA A 185 8.17 -14.65 -10.51
N ALA A 186 7.74 -13.62 -11.24
CA ALA A 186 6.43 -12.98 -11.06
C ALA A 186 5.28 -13.78 -11.69
N GLU A 187 5.57 -14.75 -12.55
CA GLU A 187 4.58 -15.62 -13.19
C GLU A 187 4.32 -16.89 -12.36
N LYS A 188 3.21 -17.55 -12.65
CA LYS A 188 2.85 -18.83 -11.96
C LYS A 188 3.82 -19.98 -12.27
N GLY A 189 4.74 -19.84 -13.23
CA GLY A 189 5.75 -20.85 -13.56
C GLY A 189 5.17 -22.24 -13.91
N GLY A 190 4.01 -22.27 -14.59
CA GLY A 190 3.30 -23.51 -14.94
C GLY A 190 2.39 -24.06 -13.85
N TYR A 191 2.34 -23.45 -12.66
CA TYR A 191 1.42 -23.85 -11.60
C TYR A 191 0.03 -23.22 -11.77
N PRO A 192 -1.06 -23.92 -11.38
CA PRO A 192 -2.42 -23.38 -11.47
C PRO A 192 -2.65 -22.19 -10.54
N HIS A 193 -1.92 -22.13 -9.39
CA HIS A 193 -2.04 -21.10 -8.37
C HIS A 193 -0.68 -20.67 -7.86
N PHE A 194 -0.50 -19.40 -7.51
CA PHE A 194 0.73 -18.87 -6.90
C PHE A 194 1.10 -19.61 -5.61
N MET A 195 0.16 -19.88 -4.73
CA MET A 195 0.40 -20.65 -3.51
C MET A 195 1.02 -22.04 -3.80
N MET A 196 0.60 -22.71 -4.87
CA MET A 196 1.18 -23.99 -5.27
C MET A 196 2.65 -23.82 -5.70
N LYS A 197 2.94 -22.78 -6.46
CA LYS A 197 4.32 -22.39 -6.83
C LYS A 197 5.16 -22.13 -5.58
N GLU A 198 4.67 -21.29 -4.67
CA GLU A 198 5.35 -20.94 -3.42
C GLU A 198 5.64 -22.16 -2.54
N ILE A 199 4.69 -23.10 -2.43
CA ILE A 199 4.91 -24.37 -1.72
C ILE A 199 6.09 -25.15 -2.33
N HIS A 200 6.17 -25.21 -3.66
CA HIS A 200 7.26 -25.92 -4.33
C HIS A 200 8.59 -25.16 -4.30
N GLU A 201 8.56 -23.85 -4.13
CA GLU A 201 9.76 -23.01 -4.00
C GLU A 201 10.34 -23.01 -2.57
N GLN A 202 9.58 -23.43 -1.55
CA GLN A 202 10.03 -23.46 -0.15
C GLN A 202 11.44 -24.08 0.05
N PRO A 203 11.78 -25.23 -0.53
CA PRO A 203 13.11 -25.82 -0.34
C PRO A 203 14.25 -24.92 -0.85
N LYS A 204 14.00 -24.16 -1.93
CA LYS A 204 14.97 -23.20 -2.47
C LYS A 204 15.03 -21.97 -1.57
N ALA A 205 13.90 -21.39 -1.21
CA ALA A 205 13.81 -20.21 -0.38
C ALA A 205 14.49 -20.40 0.98
N VAL A 206 14.24 -21.53 1.65
CA VAL A 206 14.89 -21.87 2.92
C VAL A 206 16.40 -22.03 2.75
N ARG A 207 16.85 -22.70 1.69
CA ARG A 207 18.28 -22.88 1.41
C ARG A 207 18.97 -21.53 1.17
N ASP A 208 18.38 -20.66 0.36
CA ASP A 208 18.94 -19.37 0.02
C ASP A 208 19.01 -18.48 1.27
N THR A 209 17.96 -18.49 2.10
CA THR A 209 17.94 -17.77 3.38
C THR A 209 19.02 -18.26 4.34
N VAL A 210 19.16 -19.58 4.51
CA VAL A 210 20.22 -20.15 5.36
C VAL A 210 21.60 -19.80 4.81
N ASN A 211 21.82 -19.95 3.51
CA ASN A 211 23.10 -19.65 2.88
C ASN A 211 23.48 -18.15 2.98
N SER A 212 22.51 -17.25 3.05
CA SER A 212 22.79 -15.81 3.20
C SER A 212 23.40 -15.45 4.55
N VAL A 213 23.17 -16.27 5.58
CA VAL A 213 23.67 -16.05 6.96
C VAL A 213 24.73 -17.04 7.41
N VAL A 214 25.15 -17.97 6.55
CA VAL A 214 26.22 -18.92 6.87
C VAL A 214 27.49 -18.51 6.13
N ARG A 215 28.56 -18.19 6.88
CA ARG A 215 29.90 -17.88 6.38
C ARG A 215 30.93 -18.75 7.07
N ASP A 216 31.74 -19.44 6.30
CA ASP A 216 32.82 -20.34 6.82
C ASP A 216 32.31 -21.34 7.85
N GLY A 217 31.08 -21.87 7.66
CA GLY A 217 30.47 -22.85 8.58
C GLY A 217 29.93 -22.26 9.89
N LYS A 218 29.92 -20.94 10.03
CA LYS A 218 29.35 -20.22 11.18
C LYS A 218 28.18 -19.37 10.75
N ILE A 219 27.26 -19.12 11.70
CA ILE A 219 26.12 -18.22 11.48
C ILE A 219 26.62 -16.79 11.69
N ASP A 220 26.49 -15.96 10.66
CA ASP A 220 26.77 -14.54 10.68
C ASP A 220 25.46 -13.79 10.41
N LEU A 221 24.85 -13.22 11.44
CA LEU A 221 23.61 -12.44 11.36
C LEU A 221 23.86 -10.96 11.00
N GLY A 222 25.10 -10.59 10.66
CA GLY A 222 25.45 -9.25 10.23
C GLY A 222 25.09 -8.18 11.27
N GLY A 223 24.35 -7.15 10.87
CA GLY A 223 24.01 -5.98 11.68
C GLY A 223 23.02 -6.19 12.83
N VAL A 224 22.63 -7.43 13.18
CA VAL A 224 21.66 -7.69 14.27
C VAL A 224 22.24 -7.36 15.67
N GLY A 225 23.56 -7.23 15.79
CA GLY A 225 24.20 -6.77 17.04
C GLY A 225 24.12 -7.76 18.20
N ILE A 226 23.73 -9.02 17.97
CA ILE A 226 23.71 -10.07 19.00
C ILE A 226 25.01 -10.83 18.94
N THR A 227 25.70 -10.90 20.06
CA THR A 227 26.99 -11.61 20.17
C THR A 227 26.78 -13.13 20.33
N GLU A 228 27.82 -13.91 20.00
CA GLU A 228 27.79 -15.38 20.19
C GLU A 228 27.57 -15.76 21.66
N GLU A 229 28.12 -14.99 22.60
CA GLU A 229 27.92 -15.20 24.04
C GLU A 229 26.47 -14.96 24.46
N GLU A 230 25.81 -13.98 23.89
CA GLU A 230 24.39 -13.71 24.15
C GLU A 230 23.51 -14.82 23.56
N ILE A 231 23.81 -15.28 22.34
CA ILE A 231 23.10 -16.43 21.72
C ILE A 231 23.23 -17.68 22.60
N GLN A 232 24.40 -17.98 23.12
CA GLN A 232 24.62 -19.14 24.00
C GLN A 232 23.89 -19.04 25.35
N LYS A 233 23.56 -17.85 25.81
CA LYS A 233 22.78 -17.60 27.03
C LYS A 233 21.26 -17.63 26.83
N LEU A 234 20.77 -17.67 25.58
CA LEU A 234 19.34 -17.73 25.29
C LEU A 234 18.75 -19.03 25.83
N GLN A 235 17.78 -18.89 26.72
CA GLN A 235 17.02 -20.04 27.27
C GLN A 235 15.71 -20.26 26.54
N GLN A 236 15.18 -19.24 25.87
CA GLN A 236 13.90 -19.29 25.21
C GLN A 236 13.80 -18.24 24.10
N ILE A 237 13.16 -18.62 22.99
CA ILE A 237 12.84 -17.74 21.87
C ILE A 237 11.33 -17.76 21.68
N TYR A 238 10.71 -16.59 21.62
CA TYR A 238 9.31 -16.45 21.25
C TYR A 238 9.22 -15.97 19.81
N ILE A 239 8.51 -16.72 18.96
CA ILE A 239 8.24 -16.34 17.58
C ILE A 239 6.75 -15.99 17.49
N VAL A 240 6.47 -14.77 17.10
CA VAL A 240 5.10 -14.29 16.90
C VAL A 240 4.89 -14.05 15.41
N ALA A 241 3.91 -14.71 14.84
CA ALA A 241 3.60 -14.61 13.42
C ALA A 241 2.11 -14.88 13.16
N CYS A 242 1.63 -14.49 11.98
CA CYS A 242 0.28 -14.77 11.53
C CYS A 242 0.29 -15.25 10.06
N GLY A 243 -0.81 -15.81 9.61
CA GLY A 243 -0.95 -16.33 8.24
C GLY A 243 0.03 -17.47 7.95
N SER A 244 0.57 -17.51 6.73
CA SER A 244 1.53 -18.53 6.31
C SER A 244 2.85 -18.50 7.09
N ALA A 245 3.24 -17.35 7.64
CA ALA A 245 4.44 -17.22 8.47
C ALA A 245 4.31 -17.94 9.84
N TYR A 246 3.09 -18.20 10.31
CA TYR A 246 2.83 -18.99 11.53
C TYR A 246 3.07 -20.49 11.32
N HIS A 247 2.84 -21.00 10.12
CA HIS A 247 2.93 -22.43 9.77
C HIS A 247 4.31 -22.82 9.25
#